data_f9cb49d595247e5ca8f97ea20a75fade
#
_entry.id   f9cb49d595247e5ca8f97ea20a75fade
#
_cell.length_a   1.000
_cell.length_b   1.000
_cell.length_c   1.000
_cell.angle_alpha   90.00
_cell.angle_beta   90.00
_cell.angle_gamma   90.00
#
_symmetry.space_group_name_H-M   'P 1'
#
loop_
_entity.id
_entity.type
_entity.pdbx_description
1 polymer ?
#
loop_
_entity_poly.entity_id
_entity_poly.type
_entity_poly.pdbx_seq_one_letter_code
_entity_poly.pdbx_strand_id
1 'polypeptide(L)'
;LPPNFFFFFSKGLESWKKDSRTYYRIKGPLCADLMVNEFVWQDGPQPLQALVKVSAGKTAELETLIDYSHQKNAVWGITARNREQNFALNLLMNPDIDFVTLLGQAGTGKTLLTLASALTQTLETKRFAEIIITRVTVPVGEDIGFLPGTEEEKMTPWMGALEDNLDVLNKPAEQSASGQGGQAASYGGDWGRAATMDLIRNRIKVKSLNFMRGRTFMNKFLIID
;
A
#
# COMPACT_ATOMS: atom_id res chain seq x y z
N LEU A 1 11.37 -11.65 16.30
CA LEU A 1 11.86 -13.03 16.40
C LEU A 1 13.13 -13.07 17.25
N PRO A 2 13.44 -14.17 17.98
CA PRO A 2 14.68 -14.31 18.72
C PRO A 2 15.88 -14.25 17.77
N PRO A 3 17.07 -13.79 18.23
CA PRO A 3 18.23 -13.49 17.38
C PRO A 3 18.83 -14.69 16.62
N ASN A 4 18.30 -15.88 16.82
CA ASN A 4 18.73 -17.11 16.14
C ASN A 4 17.56 -17.91 15.57
N PHE A 5 16.57 -17.20 14.99
CA PHE A 5 15.34 -17.80 14.47
C PHE A 5 15.59 -19.02 13.55
N PHE A 6 16.50 -18.90 12.60
CA PHE A 6 16.87 -20.02 11.73
C PHE A 6 17.56 -21.17 12.46
N PHE A 7 18.27 -20.92 13.54
CA PHE A 7 18.91 -21.95 14.33
C PHE A 7 17.91 -22.82 15.08
N PHE A 8 16.78 -22.23 15.55
CA PHE A 8 15.71 -22.98 16.20
C PHE A 8 14.94 -23.91 15.24
N PHE A 9 14.96 -23.62 13.94
CA PHE A 9 14.26 -24.40 12.93
C PHE A 9 15.17 -25.24 12.04
N SER A 10 16.50 -25.30 12.32
CA SER A 10 17.48 -26.01 11.50
C SER A 10 17.17 -27.49 11.22
N LYS A 11 16.38 -28.14 12.07
CA LYS A 11 15.93 -29.53 11.90
C LYS A 11 14.56 -29.69 11.23
N GLY A 12 13.87 -28.59 10.92
CA GLY A 12 12.51 -28.61 10.36
C GLY A 12 12.24 -27.48 9.38
N LEU A 13 13.31 -26.99 8.71
CA LEU A 13 13.21 -25.94 7.72
C LEU A 13 13.20 -26.55 6.32
N GLU A 14 12.10 -26.37 5.61
CA GLU A 14 11.99 -26.63 4.17
C GLU A 14 11.87 -25.31 3.44
N SER A 15 12.46 -25.18 2.25
CA SER A 15 12.30 -23.97 1.43
C SER A 15 12.08 -24.33 -0.03
N TRP A 16 11.26 -23.51 -0.71
CA TRP A 16 11.02 -23.61 -2.15
C TRP A 16 10.83 -22.23 -2.75
N LYS A 17 10.96 -22.13 -4.06
CA LYS A 17 10.71 -20.90 -4.81
C LYS A 17 9.46 -21.05 -5.66
N LYS A 18 8.61 -20.04 -5.64
CA LYS A 18 7.44 -19.91 -6.50
C LYS A 18 7.24 -18.43 -6.84
N ASP A 19 6.99 -18.11 -8.12
CA ASP A 19 6.67 -16.76 -8.59
C ASP A 19 7.67 -15.68 -8.11
N SER A 20 8.98 -15.99 -8.19
CA SER A 20 10.08 -15.11 -7.74
C SER A 20 10.15 -14.85 -6.23
N ARG A 21 9.33 -15.54 -5.43
CA ARG A 21 9.38 -15.49 -3.96
C ARG A 21 9.95 -16.78 -3.39
N THR A 22 10.52 -16.68 -2.20
CA THR A 22 10.97 -17.84 -1.43
C THR A 22 9.95 -18.11 -0.32
N TYR A 23 9.57 -19.34 -0.20
CA TYR A 23 8.70 -19.84 0.85
C TYR A 23 9.51 -20.70 1.80
N TYR A 24 9.18 -20.63 3.07
CA TYR A 24 9.77 -21.45 4.12
C TYR A 24 8.65 -22.15 4.86
N ARG A 25 8.78 -23.49 5.03
CA ARG A 25 7.97 -24.22 5.99
C ARG A 25 8.82 -24.49 7.21
N ILE A 26 8.35 -24.01 8.33
CA ILE A 26 9.02 -24.11 9.62
C ILE A 26 8.23 -25.00 10.57
N LYS A 27 8.92 -25.73 11.45
CA LYS A 27 8.31 -26.58 12.49
C LYS A 27 8.91 -26.25 13.83
N GLY A 28 8.09 -26.01 14.83
CA GLY A 28 8.56 -25.74 16.19
C GLY A 28 7.47 -25.17 17.10
N PRO A 29 7.76 -25.04 18.39
CA PRO A 29 6.80 -24.54 19.37
C PRO A 29 6.37 -23.10 19.10
N LEU A 30 7.25 -22.25 18.58
CA LEU A 30 6.95 -20.85 18.25
C LEU A 30 5.92 -20.71 17.13
N CYS A 31 5.68 -21.75 16.33
CA CYS A 31 4.66 -21.68 15.28
C CYS A 31 3.24 -21.60 15.84
N ALA A 32 3.01 -22.04 17.07
CA ALA A 32 1.69 -22.03 17.70
C ALA A 32 1.15 -20.62 17.96
N ASP A 33 2.03 -19.66 18.13
CA ASP A 33 1.68 -18.28 18.44
C ASP A 33 1.60 -17.40 17.18
N LEU A 34 1.99 -17.93 16.01
CA LEU A 34 1.96 -17.19 14.75
C LEU A 34 0.55 -17.12 14.17
N MET A 35 0.15 -15.95 13.71
CA MET A 35 -1.12 -15.72 13.02
C MET A 35 -0.93 -15.54 11.52
N VAL A 36 -1.91 -15.93 10.74
CA VAL A 36 -1.94 -15.67 9.29
C VAL A 36 -1.93 -14.15 9.05
N ASN A 37 -1.13 -13.71 8.09
CA ASN A 37 -0.83 -12.30 7.76
C ASN A 37 0.00 -11.56 8.82
N GLU A 38 0.56 -12.27 9.79
CA GLU A 38 1.55 -11.70 10.70
C GLU A 38 2.90 -11.53 9.99
N PHE A 39 3.58 -10.41 10.26
CA PHE A 39 4.94 -10.20 9.78
C PHE A 39 5.96 -10.77 10.74
N VAL A 40 6.89 -11.52 10.20
CA VAL A 40 8.04 -12.02 10.94
C VAL A 40 9.31 -11.48 10.31
N TRP A 41 10.25 -11.03 11.13
CA TRP A 41 11.51 -10.50 10.64
C TRP A 41 12.67 -10.84 11.55
N GLN A 42 13.85 -10.88 10.96
CA GLN A 42 15.12 -11.04 11.65
C GLN A 42 16.12 -10.07 11.02
N ASP A 43 16.78 -9.29 11.85
CA ASP A 43 17.91 -8.46 11.46
C ASP A 43 19.22 -9.23 11.69
N GLY A 44 20.31 -8.86 11.01
CA GLY A 44 21.61 -9.48 11.18
C GLY A 44 22.23 -9.97 9.88
N PRO A 45 23.21 -10.90 9.95
CA PRO A 45 23.97 -11.37 8.77
C PRO A 45 23.11 -12.05 7.70
N GLN A 46 21.98 -12.60 8.10
CA GLN A 46 20.98 -13.20 7.20
C GLN A 46 19.64 -12.56 7.49
N PRO A 47 19.38 -11.36 6.97
CA PRO A 47 18.13 -10.66 7.21
C PRO A 47 16.97 -11.42 6.55
N LEU A 48 15.87 -11.53 7.28
CA LEU A 48 14.62 -12.09 6.78
C LEU A 48 13.48 -11.12 7.06
N GLN A 49 12.64 -10.92 6.07
CA GLN A 49 11.31 -10.33 6.24
C GLN A 49 10.32 -11.21 5.50
N ALA A 50 9.33 -11.71 6.21
CA ALA A 50 8.36 -12.65 5.66
C ALA A 50 6.96 -12.43 6.24
N LEU A 51 5.96 -12.89 5.51
CA LEU A 51 4.56 -12.93 5.90
C LEU A 51 4.16 -14.38 6.21
N VAL A 52 3.45 -14.59 7.31
CA VAL A 52 2.88 -15.90 7.64
C VAL A 52 1.68 -16.15 6.73
N LYS A 53 1.78 -17.15 5.86
CA LYS A 53 0.70 -17.55 4.95
C LYS A 53 -0.18 -18.66 5.54
N VAL A 54 0.42 -19.56 6.28
CA VAL A 54 -0.27 -20.67 6.95
C VAL A 54 0.27 -20.79 8.36
N SER A 55 -0.63 -20.97 9.31
CA SER A 55 -0.33 -21.32 10.70
C SER A 55 -1.16 -22.56 11.08
N ALA A 56 -0.48 -23.66 11.44
CA ALA A 56 -1.09 -24.92 11.76
C ALA A 56 -0.44 -25.56 13.01
N GLY A 57 -0.61 -24.91 14.15
CA GLY A 57 -0.11 -25.34 15.44
C GLY A 57 1.42 -25.40 15.49
N LYS A 58 2.02 -26.56 15.26
CA LYS A 58 3.49 -26.74 15.29
C LYS A 58 4.19 -26.46 13.97
N THR A 59 3.46 -26.06 12.93
CA THR A 59 4.01 -25.76 11.60
C THR A 59 3.48 -24.42 11.11
N ALA A 60 4.33 -23.67 10.39
CA ALA A 60 3.90 -22.46 9.71
C ALA A 60 4.59 -22.34 8.34
N GLU A 61 3.92 -21.69 7.39
CA GLU A 61 4.49 -21.34 6.10
C GLU A 61 4.67 -19.84 6.02
N LEU A 62 5.89 -19.44 5.67
CA LEU A 62 6.30 -18.05 5.53
C LEU A 62 6.56 -17.76 4.05
N GLU A 63 6.15 -16.58 3.60
CA GLU A 63 6.45 -16.06 2.27
C GLU A 63 7.36 -14.85 2.41
N THR A 64 8.51 -14.82 1.73
CA THR A 64 9.40 -13.66 1.76
C THR A 64 8.73 -12.44 1.15
N LEU A 65 8.96 -11.28 1.76
CA LEU A 65 8.42 -10.02 1.29
C LEU A 65 9.10 -9.53 0.03
N ILE A 66 8.38 -8.74 -0.75
CA ILE A 66 8.97 -7.89 -1.77
C ILE A 66 9.64 -6.72 -1.05
N ASP A 67 10.86 -6.40 -1.46
CA ASP A 67 11.56 -5.23 -0.95
C ASP A 67 11.21 -4.00 -1.79
N TYR A 68 10.27 -3.21 -1.27
CA TYR A 68 9.83 -1.96 -1.87
C TYR A 68 10.75 -0.76 -1.54
N SER A 69 11.88 -0.97 -0.84
CA SER A 69 12.86 0.09 -0.62
C SER A 69 13.66 0.43 -1.88
N HIS A 70 13.71 -0.50 -2.83
CA HIS A 70 14.42 -0.33 -4.09
C HIS A 70 13.52 0.26 -5.19
N GLN A 71 14.10 1.17 -5.98
CA GLN A 71 13.40 1.86 -7.07
C GLN A 71 12.79 0.91 -8.12
N LYS A 72 13.38 -0.26 -8.36
CA LYS A 72 12.85 -1.28 -9.27
C LYS A 72 11.48 -1.84 -8.86
N ASN A 73 11.18 -1.76 -7.56
CA ASN A 73 9.91 -2.24 -6.99
C ASN A 73 9.03 -1.06 -6.55
N ALA A 74 9.35 0.17 -6.96
CA ALA A 74 8.55 1.33 -6.59
C ALA A 74 7.07 1.15 -6.99
N VAL A 75 6.17 1.54 -6.11
CA VAL A 75 4.73 1.53 -6.33
C VAL A 75 4.32 2.94 -6.70
N TRP A 76 3.91 3.16 -7.95
CA TRP A 76 3.62 4.50 -8.48
C TRP A 76 4.75 5.51 -8.18
N GLY A 77 6.00 5.09 -8.36
CA GLY A 77 7.18 5.91 -8.07
C GLY A 77 7.55 6.04 -6.59
N ILE A 78 6.75 5.51 -5.67
CA ILE A 78 7.01 5.56 -4.22
C ILE A 78 7.77 4.31 -3.78
N THR A 79 8.82 4.53 -2.99
CA THR A 79 9.58 3.46 -2.32
C THR A 79 9.35 3.50 -0.82
N ALA A 80 9.46 2.36 -0.16
CA ALA A 80 9.40 2.26 1.29
C ALA A 80 10.66 2.88 1.92
N ARG A 81 10.48 3.77 2.89
CA ARG A 81 11.57 4.42 3.62
C ARG A 81 11.97 3.70 4.92
N ASN A 82 11.10 2.81 5.38
CA ASN A 82 11.30 1.99 6.57
C ASN A 82 10.58 0.65 6.42
N ARG A 83 10.81 -0.23 7.38
CA ARG A 83 10.25 -1.59 7.40
C ARG A 83 8.73 -1.60 7.46
N GLU A 84 8.13 -0.73 8.26
CA GLU A 84 6.69 -0.64 8.44
C GLU A 84 5.99 -0.22 7.13
N GLN A 85 6.58 0.72 6.39
CA GLN A 85 6.09 1.09 5.06
C GLN A 85 6.25 -0.06 4.06
N ASN A 86 7.36 -0.82 4.14
CA ASN A 86 7.54 -2.02 3.32
C ASN A 86 6.46 -3.07 3.63
N PHE A 87 6.13 -3.27 4.90
CA PHE A 87 5.05 -4.16 5.32
C PHE A 87 3.69 -3.68 4.78
N ALA A 88 3.40 -2.39 4.93
CA ALA A 88 2.16 -1.80 4.41
C ALA A 88 2.01 -2.01 2.90
N LEU A 89 3.06 -1.77 2.11
CA LEU A 89 3.03 -1.99 0.66
C LEU A 89 2.85 -3.47 0.31
N ASN A 90 3.48 -4.39 1.06
CA ASN A 90 3.28 -5.82 0.84
C ASN A 90 1.84 -6.27 1.10
N LEU A 91 1.13 -5.67 2.07
CA LEU A 91 -0.30 -5.94 2.29
C LEU A 91 -1.16 -5.29 1.21
N LEU A 92 -0.96 -4.00 0.95
CA LEU A 92 -1.78 -3.22 0.01
C LEU A 92 -1.71 -3.76 -1.42
N MET A 93 -0.54 -4.26 -1.83
CA MET A 93 -0.30 -4.81 -3.17
C MET A 93 -0.62 -6.30 -3.29
N ASN A 94 -0.93 -6.98 -2.18
CA ASN A 94 -1.24 -8.41 -2.18
C ASN A 94 -2.67 -8.66 -2.69
N PRO A 95 -2.85 -9.42 -3.79
CA PRO A 95 -4.17 -9.70 -4.34
C PRO A 95 -5.05 -10.59 -3.45
N ASP A 96 -4.46 -11.33 -2.53
CA ASP A 96 -5.16 -12.25 -1.63
C ASP A 96 -5.71 -11.56 -0.37
N ILE A 97 -5.43 -10.25 -0.20
CA ILE A 97 -5.85 -9.47 0.97
C ILE A 97 -6.88 -8.43 0.53
N ASP A 98 -8.10 -8.57 1.01
CA ASP A 98 -9.22 -7.72 0.64
C ASP A 98 -9.37 -6.49 1.53
N PHE A 99 -8.85 -6.53 2.76
CA PHE A 99 -9.01 -5.46 3.74
C PHE A 99 -7.70 -5.20 4.50
N VAL A 100 -7.25 -3.95 4.48
CA VAL A 100 -6.01 -3.50 5.16
C VAL A 100 -6.33 -2.28 6.03
N THR A 101 -5.90 -2.31 7.29
CA THR A 101 -5.95 -1.16 8.20
C THR A 101 -4.54 -0.65 8.48
N LEU A 102 -4.31 0.64 8.25
CA LEU A 102 -3.04 1.29 8.54
C LEU A 102 -3.18 2.20 9.77
N LEU A 103 -2.54 1.82 10.87
CA LEU A 103 -2.48 2.60 12.09
C LEU A 103 -1.11 3.27 12.23
N GLY A 104 -1.07 4.49 12.73
CA GLY A 104 0.18 5.23 12.95
C GLY A 104 -0.05 6.73 13.10
N GLN A 105 0.98 7.44 13.54
CA GLN A 105 0.96 8.89 13.72
C GLN A 105 0.72 9.61 12.38
N ALA A 106 0.27 10.88 12.46
CA ALA A 106 0.17 11.74 11.29
C ALA A 106 1.56 11.91 10.63
N GLY A 107 1.58 12.06 9.29
CA GLY A 107 2.83 12.26 8.54
C GLY A 107 3.66 10.99 8.30
N THR A 108 3.21 9.80 8.71
CA THR A 108 3.93 8.52 8.46
C THR A 108 3.75 7.95 7.05
N GLY A 109 3.01 8.65 6.18
CA GLY A 109 2.83 8.28 4.77
C GLY A 109 1.68 7.31 4.49
N LYS A 110 0.78 7.03 5.44
CA LYS A 110 -0.34 6.08 5.26
C LYS A 110 -1.16 6.37 4.00
N THR A 111 -1.69 7.57 3.90
CA THR A 111 -2.53 8.00 2.77
C THR A 111 -1.75 7.96 1.45
N LEU A 112 -0.49 8.41 1.46
CA LEU A 112 0.40 8.39 0.29
C LEU A 112 0.63 6.96 -0.23
N LEU A 113 0.98 6.02 0.65
CA LEU A 113 1.20 4.61 0.28
C LEU A 113 -0.08 3.95 -0.24
N THR A 114 -1.22 4.27 0.39
CA THR A 114 -2.52 3.74 -0.03
C THR A 114 -2.91 4.26 -1.41
N LEU A 115 -2.73 5.57 -1.67
CA LEU A 115 -2.98 6.18 -2.98
C LEU A 115 -2.06 5.63 -4.07
N ALA A 116 -0.76 5.50 -3.79
CA ALA A 116 0.20 4.90 -4.71
C ALA A 116 -0.21 3.47 -5.10
N SER A 117 -0.59 2.66 -4.11
CA SER A 117 -1.07 1.29 -4.33
C SER A 117 -2.38 1.25 -5.12
N ALA A 118 -3.30 2.16 -4.83
CA ALA A 118 -4.58 2.26 -5.54
C ALA A 118 -4.38 2.66 -7.02
N LEU A 119 -3.51 3.65 -7.29
CA LEU A 119 -3.19 4.11 -8.65
C LEU A 119 -2.52 3.00 -9.46
N THR A 120 -1.52 2.32 -8.90
CA THR A 120 -0.88 1.17 -9.56
C THR A 120 -1.91 0.09 -9.91
N GLN A 121 -2.79 -0.27 -8.96
CA GLN A 121 -3.77 -1.33 -9.19
C GLN A 121 -4.94 -0.91 -10.09
N THR A 122 -5.19 0.37 -10.25
CA THR A 122 -6.26 0.86 -11.12
C THR A 122 -5.75 1.20 -12.52
N LEU A 123 -4.61 1.88 -12.64
CA LEU A 123 -4.12 2.40 -13.91
C LEU A 123 -3.11 1.48 -14.59
N GLU A 124 -2.21 0.84 -13.84
CA GLU A 124 -1.18 -0.04 -14.41
C GLU A 124 -1.68 -1.49 -14.54
N THR A 125 -2.06 -2.12 -13.43
CA THR A 125 -2.48 -3.54 -13.44
C THR A 125 -3.95 -3.75 -13.78
N LYS A 126 -4.76 -2.68 -13.79
CA LYS A 126 -6.20 -2.68 -14.13
C LYS A 126 -7.04 -3.68 -13.30
N ARG A 127 -6.60 -3.95 -12.08
CA ARG A 127 -7.32 -4.81 -11.14
C ARG A 127 -8.63 -4.18 -10.69
N PHE A 128 -8.63 -2.85 -10.51
CA PHE A 128 -9.81 -2.08 -10.14
C PHE A 128 -10.18 -1.08 -11.23
N ALA A 129 -11.46 -0.80 -11.38
CA ALA A 129 -11.97 0.14 -12.36
C ALA A 129 -11.88 1.60 -11.91
N GLU A 130 -12.05 1.84 -10.61
CA GLU A 130 -12.08 3.17 -10.00
C GLU A 130 -11.54 3.13 -8.58
N ILE A 131 -11.07 4.28 -8.10
CA ILE A 131 -10.70 4.53 -6.71
C ILE A 131 -11.81 5.36 -6.09
N ILE A 132 -12.37 4.89 -4.97
CA ILE A 132 -13.33 5.65 -4.19
C ILE A 132 -12.67 6.04 -2.89
N ILE A 133 -12.66 7.33 -2.59
CA ILE A 133 -12.10 7.85 -1.36
C ILE A 133 -13.24 8.43 -0.54
N THR A 134 -13.31 8.05 0.73
CA THR A 134 -14.28 8.59 1.67
C THR A 134 -13.61 8.97 2.97
N ARG A 135 -14.13 10.00 3.58
CA ARG A 135 -13.79 10.42 4.93
C ARG A 135 -15.06 10.62 5.74
N VAL A 136 -14.98 10.33 7.03
CA VAL A 136 -16.03 10.72 7.96
C VAL A 136 -15.95 12.23 8.14
N THR A 137 -16.92 12.95 7.59
CA THR A 137 -17.08 14.37 7.90
C THR A 137 -17.71 14.46 9.29
N VAL A 138 -16.87 14.62 10.32
CA VAL A 138 -17.35 15.06 11.63
C VAL A 138 -17.61 16.55 11.50
N PRO A 139 -18.83 17.05 11.75
CA PRO A 139 -19.04 18.48 11.80
C PRO A 139 -18.14 19.05 12.89
N VAL A 140 -17.20 19.91 12.52
CA VAL A 140 -16.35 20.64 13.47
C VAL A 140 -17.18 21.79 14.01
N GLY A 141 -17.79 21.58 15.18
CA GLY A 141 -18.58 22.59 15.87
C GLY A 141 -20.05 22.20 16.04
N GLU A 142 -20.70 22.77 17.04
CA GLU A 142 -22.13 22.67 17.29
C GLU A 142 -22.91 22.93 15.99
N ASP A 143 -23.89 22.08 15.70
CA ASP A 143 -24.90 22.16 14.65
C ASP A 143 -24.74 23.39 13.71
N ILE A 144 -23.73 23.37 12.83
CA ILE A 144 -23.72 24.31 11.71
C ILE A 144 -24.81 23.76 10.77
N GLY A 145 -26.02 24.26 11.00
CA GLY A 145 -27.19 23.92 10.22
C GLY A 145 -26.83 23.89 8.74
N PHE A 146 -27.48 23.00 8.06
CA PHE A 146 -27.53 22.79 6.62
C PHE A 146 -26.70 23.81 5.81
N LEU A 147 -25.38 23.59 5.67
CA LEU A 147 -24.58 24.37 4.74
C LEU A 147 -25.13 24.11 3.34
N PRO A 148 -25.65 25.16 2.65
CA PRO A 148 -26.02 25.03 1.25
C PRO A 148 -24.75 24.76 0.44
N GLY A 149 -24.77 23.75 -0.40
CA GLY A 149 -23.66 23.39 -1.28
C GLY A 149 -23.74 21.94 -1.72
N THR A 150 -23.12 21.65 -2.84
CA THR A 150 -22.96 20.30 -3.36
C THR A 150 -22.10 19.46 -2.42
N GLU A 151 -22.20 18.12 -2.52
CA GLU A 151 -21.36 17.18 -1.77
C GLU A 151 -19.86 17.44 -2.01
N GLU A 152 -19.51 17.83 -3.21
CA GLU A 152 -18.13 18.17 -3.62
C GLU A 152 -17.62 19.44 -2.90
N GLU A 153 -18.44 20.46 -2.77
CA GLU A 153 -18.06 21.70 -2.06
C GLU A 153 -17.80 21.46 -0.57
N LYS A 154 -18.52 20.54 0.08
CA LYS A 154 -18.33 20.17 1.48
C LYS A 154 -17.03 19.38 1.71
N MET A 155 -16.53 18.75 0.67
CA MET A 155 -15.28 17.96 0.69
C MET A 155 -14.05 18.79 0.29
N THR A 156 -14.23 20.05 -0.18
CA THR A 156 -13.17 20.93 -0.67
C THR A 156 -11.97 21.06 0.28
N PRO A 157 -12.13 21.25 1.61
CA PRO A 157 -10.97 21.39 2.51
C PRO A 157 -10.09 20.14 2.56
N TRP A 158 -10.68 18.95 2.35
CA TRP A 158 -9.94 17.71 2.34
C TRP A 158 -9.34 17.40 0.95
N MET A 159 -9.95 17.93 -0.11
CA MET A 159 -9.41 17.80 -1.47
C MET A 159 -8.01 18.38 -1.58
N GLY A 160 -7.70 19.48 -0.88
CA GLY A 160 -6.34 20.04 -0.84
C GLY A 160 -5.29 19.03 -0.36
N ALA A 161 -5.54 18.35 0.75
CA ALA A 161 -4.61 17.33 1.27
C ALA A 161 -4.48 16.13 0.32
N LEU A 162 -5.54 15.78 -0.40
CA LEU A 162 -5.49 14.76 -1.44
C LEU A 162 -4.67 15.22 -2.65
N GLU A 163 -4.87 16.45 -3.10
CA GLU A 163 -4.13 17.07 -4.20
C GLU A 163 -2.64 17.17 -3.88
N ASP A 164 -2.26 17.57 -2.67
CA ASP A 164 -0.87 17.57 -2.21
C ASP A 164 -0.22 16.19 -2.32
N ASN A 165 -0.93 15.12 -1.96
CA ASN A 165 -0.44 13.75 -2.12
C ASN A 165 -0.33 13.36 -3.60
N LEU A 166 -1.30 13.74 -4.44
CA LEU A 166 -1.26 13.48 -5.88
C LEU A 166 -0.12 14.27 -6.56
N ASP A 167 0.18 15.47 -6.12
CA ASP A 167 1.30 16.26 -6.61
C ASP A 167 2.65 15.59 -6.29
N VAL A 168 2.78 15.01 -5.09
CA VAL A 168 3.96 14.20 -4.74
C VAL A 168 4.09 12.98 -5.65
N LEU A 169 2.98 12.32 -5.96
CA LEU A 169 2.92 11.13 -6.82
C LEU A 169 3.19 11.44 -8.30
N ASN A 170 2.99 12.71 -8.72
CA ASN A 170 3.25 13.13 -10.09
C ASN A 170 4.64 13.71 -10.32
N LYS A 171 5.44 13.97 -9.28
CA LYS A 171 6.82 14.42 -9.45
C LYS A 171 7.63 13.28 -10.05
N PRO A 172 8.29 13.47 -11.21
CA PRO A 172 9.19 12.45 -11.73
C PRO A 172 10.32 12.24 -10.73
N ALA A 173 10.85 11.03 -10.70
CA ALA A 173 12.01 10.65 -9.88
C ALA A 173 13.30 11.33 -10.39
N GLU A 174 13.32 12.66 -10.48
CA GLU A 174 14.40 13.46 -11.08
C GLU A 174 15.58 13.74 -10.16
N GLN A 175 15.65 13.14 -8.98
CA GLN A 175 16.75 13.42 -8.05
C GLN A 175 17.71 12.24 -7.78
N SER A 176 17.82 11.30 -8.71
CA SER A 176 18.81 10.21 -8.57
C SER A 176 19.59 9.90 -9.85
N ALA A 177 19.67 10.78 -10.81
CA ALA A 177 20.45 10.57 -12.03
C ALA A 177 21.57 11.59 -12.22
N SER A 178 22.58 11.55 -11.33
CA SER A 178 23.95 11.91 -11.67
C SER A 178 24.70 10.62 -12.03
N GLY A 179 24.57 10.16 -13.27
CA GLY A 179 25.27 8.95 -13.75
C GLY A 179 24.72 8.45 -15.07
N GLN A 180 25.34 8.91 -16.13
CA GLN A 180 25.42 8.36 -17.51
C GLN A 180 24.43 7.27 -17.98
N GLY A 181 23.67 7.62 -19.02
CA GLY A 181 23.41 6.73 -20.17
C GLY A 181 22.31 5.71 -19.99
N GLY A 182 21.06 6.11 -20.19
CA GLY A 182 19.95 5.21 -20.46
C GLY A 182 18.75 6.03 -20.90
N GLN A 183 18.38 5.93 -22.17
CA GLN A 183 17.16 6.52 -22.71
C GLN A 183 15.94 5.88 -22.05
N ALA A 184 15.58 6.35 -20.86
CA ALA A 184 14.22 6.19 -20.35
C ALA A 184 13.37 7.25 -21.05
N ALA A 185 12.39 6.79 -21.81
CA ALA A 185 11.48 7.62 -22.56
C ALA A 185 10.85 8.69 -21.64
N SER A 186 11.35 9.91 -21.74
CA SER A 186 10.71 11.12 -21.27
C SER A 186 9.42 11.29 -22.07
N TYR A 187 8.33 10.66 -21.64
CA TYR A 187 7.03 10.94 -22.19
C TYR A 187 6.54 12.29 -21.65
N GLY A 188 6.78 13.33 -22.48
CA GLY A 188 5.99 14.52 -22.49
C GLY A 188 6.20 15.47 -21.33
N GLY A 189 6.73 16.67 -21.64
CA GLY A 189 6.68 17.84 -20.79
C GLY A 189 5.28 18.11 -20.21
N ASP A 190 4.98 19.33 -19.78
CA ASP A 190 3.75 19.76 -19.10
C ASP A 190 2.43 19.18 -19.64
N TRP A 191 2.35 18.87 -20.95
CA TRP A 191 1.21 18.21 -21.58
C TRP A 191 1.00 16.76 -21.12
N GLY A 192 2.06 15.99 -20.93
CA GLY A 192 1.97 14.62 -20.45
C GLY A 192 1.52 14.57 -18.99
N ARG A 193 1.97 15.52 -18.19
CA ARG A 193 1.56 15.67 -16.78
C ARG A 193 0.09 16.05 -16.66
N ALA A 194 -0.37 17.02 -17.43
CA ALA A 194 -1.78 17.42 -17.44
C ALA A 194 -2.69 16.26 -17.86
N ALA A 195 -2.34 15.52 -18.91
CA ALA A 195 -3.10 14.36 -19.36
C ALA A 195 -3.14 13.23 -18.31
N THR A 196 -2.02 13.02 -17.59
CA THR A 196 -1.97 12.03 -16.49
C THR A 196 -2.83 12.46 -15.31
N MET A 197 -2.82 13.76 -14.95
CA MET A 197 -3.68 14.28 -13.90
C MET A 197 -5.16 14.17 -14.23
N ASP A 198 -5.55 14.49 -15.46
CA ASP A 198 -6.94 14.31 -15.89
C ASP A 198 -7.36 12.83 -15.86
N LEU A 199 -6.47 11.92 -16.26
CA LEU A 199 -6.71 10.48 -16.15
C LEU A 199 -6.91 10.04 -14.70
N ILE A 200 -6.06 10.52 -13.80
CA ILE A 200 -6.13 10.23 -12.35
C ILE A 200 -7.43 10.78 -11.78
N ARG A 201 -7.77 12.05 -12.05
CA ARG A 201 -9.00 12.71 -11.58
C ARG A 201 -10.25 11.98 -12.07
N ASN A 202 -10.25 11.49 -13.31
CA ASN A 202 -11.37 10.71 -13.85
C ASN A 202 -11.55 9.34 -13.18
N ARG A 203 -10.51 8.80 -12.54
CA ARG A 203 -10.55 7.49 -11.86
C ARG A 203 -10.75 7.59 -10.36
N ILE A 204 -10.54 8.75 -9.76
CA ILE A 204 -10.75 8.99 -8.35
C ILE A 204 -12.11 9.66 -8.14
N LYS A 205 -12.93 9.06 -7.29
CA LYS A 205 -14.21 9.62 -6.87
C LYS A 205 -14.19 9.82 -5.36
N VAL A 206 -14.39 11.05 -4.94
CA VAL A 206 -14.56 11.38 -3.54
C VAL A 206 -16.06 11.32 -3.21
N LYS A 207 -16.39 10.59 -2.14
CA LYS A 207 -17.78 10.42 -1.70
C LYS A 207 -17.88 10.51 -0.18
N SER A 208 -18.94 11.11 0.31
CA SER A 208 -19.26 11.06 1.73
C SER A 208 -19.72 9.66 2.14
N LEU A 209 -19.27 9.19 3.31
CA LEU A 209 -19.63 7.88 3.85
C LEU A 209 -21.16 7.68 3.97
N ASN A 210 -21.89 8.77 4.25
CA ASN A 210 -23.36 8.73 4.39
C ASN A 210 -24.07 8.31 3.10
N PHE A 211 -23.52 8.67 1.93
CA PHE A 211 -24.10 8.33 0.62
C PHE A 211 -23.65 6.96 0.09
N MET A 212 -22.85 6.25 0.87
CA MET A 212 -22.37 4.91 0.49
C MET A 212 -23.23 3.78 1.08
N ARG A 213 -24.17 4.12 1.98
CA ARG A 213 -25.06 3.14 2.61
C ARG A 213 -25.92 2.42 1.57
N GLY A 214 -26.04 1.10 1.69
CA GLY A 214 -26.86 0.27 0.83
C GLY A 214 -26.34 0.10 -0.60
N ARG A 215 -25.07 0.50 -0.88
CA ARG A 215 -24.45 0.32 -2.20
C ARG A 215 -23.43 -0.81 -2.18
N THR A 216 -23.39 -1.57 -3.25
CA THR A 216 -22.36 -2.59 -3.49
C THR A 216 -21.27 -1.99 -4.37
N PHE A 217 -20.01 -2.14 -3.94
CA PHE A 217 -18.83 -1.66 -4.67
C PHE A 217 -18.14 -2.84 -5.33
N MET A 218 -18.37 -3.02 -6.61
CA MET A 218 -17.70 -4.05 -7.39
C MET A 218 -16.51 -3.45 -8.16
N ASN A 219 -15.38 -4.13 -8.15
CA ASN A 219 -14.15 -3.71 -8.85
C ASN A 219 -13.69 -2.29 -8.50
N LYS A 220 -13.81 -1.90 -7.23
CA LYS A 220 -13.41 -0.59 -6.74
C LYS A 220 -12.31 -0.74 -5.69
N PHE A 221 -11.32 0.14 -5.72
CA PHE A 221 -10.39 0.31 -4.61
C PHE A 221 -11.00 1.35 -3.66
N LEU A 222 -11.38 0.94 -2.46
CA LEU A 222 -12.04 1.82 -1.49
C LEU A 222 -11.02 2.28 -0.44
N ILE A 223 -10.91 3.58 -0.25
CA ILE A 223 -10.08 4.22 0.78
C ILE A 223 -11.01 4.92 1.77
N ILE A 224 -10.86 4.58 3.05
CA ILE A 224 -11.55 5.23 4.17
C ILE A 224 -10.47 5.91 5.01
N ASP A 225 -10.42 7.25 4.99
CA ASP A 225 -9.40 8.05 5.66
C ASP A 225 -10.00 8.90 6.79
#